data_221d9d5d25f0174bdfef09dd5de59d89
#
_entry.id   221d9d5d25f0174bdfef09dd5de59d89
#
_cell.length_a   1.000
_cell.length_b   1.000
_cell.length_c   1.000
_cell.angle_alpha   90.00
_cell.angle_beta   90.00
_cell.angle_gamma   90.00
#
_symmetry.space_group_name_H-M   'P 1'
#
loop_
_entity.id
_entity.type
_entity.pdbx_description
1 polymer ?
#
loop_
_entity_poly.entity_id
_entity_poly.type
_entity_poly.pdbx_seq_one_letter_code
_entity_poly.pdbx_strand_id
1 'polypeptide(L)'
;MNATTNIEEIIEKAAELRRKEKFEEALDLLETLYQTYPNIKEVKNALIETLFTYGGYLNDELILEYEKARELFERIIRMDPTNYRAYYNLGIANFNLTNIEKAKECYEVAIKIKPDYKHCFYNIGLIYEEEGNLQEALNYYEKALEVDPKFPYAFNARVQILKNLDALKKSQKISDQQEKIEKLKSLLEVSKRIKIEMIQSLLDVNSDRLLEILIEWCKKYHFELDGDFLNLNKDFIPKLIKDIKNLEI
;
A
#
# COMPACT_ATOMS: atom_id res chain seq x y z
N MET A 1 -23.74 52.17 -14.14
CA MET A 1 -23.50 50.85 -13.52
C MET A 1 -22.20 50.96 -12.76
N ASN A 2 -22.21 50.61 -11.47
CA ASN A 2 -20.98 50.66 -10.64
C ASN A 2 -20.03 49.56 -11.08
N ALA A 3 -18.71 49.82 -11.07
CA ALA A 3 -17.69 48.84 -11.45
C ALA A 3 -17.84 47.48 -10.68
N THR A 4 -18.29 47.54 -9.44
CA THR A 4 -18.56 46.37 -8.58
C THR A 4 -19.68 45.47 -9.14
N THR A 5 -20.77 46.06 -9.63
CA THR A 5 -21.89 45.29 -10.23
C THR A 5 -21.44 44.55 -11.48
N ASN A 6 -20.57 45.16 -12.29
CA ASN A 6 -20.03 44.52 -13.49
C ASN A 6 -19.10 43.34 -13.16
N ILE A 7 -18.30 43.42 -12.06
CA ILE A 7 -17.43 42.33 -11.63
C ILE A 7 -18.26 41.13 -11.18
N GLU A 8 -19.28 41.33 -10.34
CA GLU A 8 -20.17 40.28 -9.85
C GLU A 8 -20.90 39.56 -11.00
N GLU A 9 -21.41 40.32 -12.01
CA GLU A 9 -22.07 39.77 -13.20
C GLU A 9 -21.10 38.86 -14.00
N ILE A 10 -19.84 39.27 -14.18
CA ILE A 10 -18.84 38.47 -14.91
C ILE A 10 -18.47 37.19 -14.12
N ILE A 11 -18.31 37.28 -12.81
CA ILE A 11 -18.06 36.12 -11.96
C ILE A 11 -19.22 35.11 -12.04
N GLU A 12 -20.45 35.57 -11.95
CA GLU A 12 -21.61 34.67 -12.06
C GLU A 12 -21.75 34.05 -13.46
N LYS A 13 -21.47 34.81 -14.52
CA LYS A 13 -21.43 34.26 -15.88
C LYS A 13 -20.36 33.18 -16.03
N ALA A 14 -19.17 33.39 -15.46
CA ALA A 14 -18.08 32.37 -15.44
C ALA A 14 -18.52 31.13 -14.63
N ALA A 15 -19.20 31.30 -13.51
CA ALA A 15 -19.75 30.20 -12.73
C ALA A 15 -20.82 29.40 -13.51
N GLU A 16 -21.67 30.06 -14.31
CA GLU A 16 -22.62 29.37 -15.19
C GLU A 16 -21.91 28.56 -16.29
N LEU A 17 -20.88 29.14 -16.92
CA LEU A 17 -20.07 28.45 -17.94
C LEU A 17 -19.38 27.21 -17.33
N ARG A 18 -18.83 27.34 -16.13
CA ARG A 18 -18.23 26.23 -15.40
C ARG A 18 -19.24 25.11 -15.11
N ARG A 19 -20.48 25.43 -14.71
CA ARG A 19 -21.56 24.45 -14.50
C ARG A 19 -21.97 23.72 -15.80
N LYS A 20 -21.74 24.35 -16.95
CA LYS A 20 -21.98 23.78 -18.31
C LYS A 20 -20.72 23.12 -18.90
N GLU A 21 -19.68 22.92 -18.09
CA GLU A 21 -18.36 22.35 -18.48
C GLU A 21 -17.65 23.16 -19.60
N LYS A 22 -18.02 24.40 -19.80
CA LYS A 22 -17.36 25.32 -20.72
C LYS A 22 -16.20 26.04 -20.02
N PHE A 23 -15.22 25.23 -19.59
CA PHE A 23 -14.14 25.69 -18.70
C PHE A 23 -13.25 26.74 -19.36
N GLU A 24 -12.91 26.58 -20.63
CA GLU A 24 -12.03 27.51 -21.34
C GLU A 24 -12.69 28.88 -21.50
N GLU A 25 -14.01 28.93 -21.88
CA GLU A 25 -14.75 30.18 -21.94
C GLU A 25 -14.85 30.87 -20.57
N ALA A 26 -14.99 30.08 -19.47
CA ALA A 26 -15.04 30.62 -18.12
C ALA A 26 -13.67 31.19 -17.70
N LEU A 27 -12.58 30.50 -18.05
CA LEU A 27 -11.21 30.96 -17.76
C LEU A 27 -10.89 32.25 -18.50
N ASP A 28 -11.19 32.36 -19.79
CA ASP A 28 -10.92 33.57 -20.58
C ASP A 28 -11.57 34.81 -19.96
N LEU A 29 -12.83 34.69 -19.49
CA LEU A 29 -13.52 35.77 -18.80
C LEU A 29 -12.81 36.17 -17.49
N LEU A 30 -12.47 35.18 -16.67
CA LEU A 30 -11.89 35.43 -15.36
C LEU A 30 -10.43 35.86 -15.44
N GLU A 31 -9.67 35.43 -16.44
CA GLU A 31 -8.32 35.88 -16.69
C GLU A 31 -8.28 37.36 -17.09
N THR A 32 -9.14 37.76 -18.02
CA THR A 32 -9.28 39.16 -18.41
C THR A 32 -9.69 40.02 -17.21
N LEU A 33 -10.61 39.53 -16.39
CA LEU A 33 -11.05 40.22 -15.18
C LEU A 33 -9.91 40.30 -14.15
N TYR A 34 -9.16 39.22 -13.94
CA TYR A 34 -8.03 39.17 -13.00
C TYR A 34 -6.85 40.07 -13.42
N GLN A 35 -6.57 40.15 -14.72
CA GLN A 35 -5.57 41.09 -15.26
C GLN A 35 -5.96 42.55 -14.96
N THR A 36 -7.25 42.87 -15.04
CA THR A 36 -7.76 44.23 -14.80
C THR A 36 -7.84 44.52 -13.30
N TYR A 37 -8.20 43.53 -12.47
CA TYR A 37 -8.45 43.67 -11.03
C TYR A 37 -7.71 42.62 -10.20
N PRO A 38 -6.38 42.58 -10.20
CA PRO A 38 -5.60 41.50 -9.57
C PRO A 38 -5.70 41.50 -8.04
N ASN A 39 -6.06 42.62 -7.42
CA ASN A 39 -6.15 42.78 -5.98
C ASN A 39 -7.56 42.47 -5.42
N ILE A 40 -8.55 42.20 -6.27
CA ILE A 40 -9.89 41.84 -5.83
C ILE A 40 -9.92 40.34 -5.49
N LYS A 41 -10.11 40.05 -4.21
CA LYS A 41 -10.10 38.69 -3.67
C LYS A 41 -11.14 37.78 -4.32
N GLU A 42 -12.32 38.32 -4.58
CA GLU A 42 -13.44 37.61 -5.20
C GLU A 42 -13.09 37.13 -6.63
N VAL A 43 -12.40 37.98 -7.41
CA VAL A 43 -11.92 37.65 -8.75
C VAL A 43 -10.88 36.53 -8.69
N LYS A 44 -9.89 36.70 -7.81
CA LYS A 44 -8.86 35.68 -7.59
C LYS A 44 -9.45 34.33 -7.18
N ASN A 45 -10.40 34.34 -6.23
CA ASN A 45 -11.07 33.13 -5.77
C ASN A 45 -11.88 32.46 -6.88
N ALA A 46 -12.64 33.23 -7.67
CA ALA A 46 -13.41 32.69 -8.80
C ALA A 46 -12.49 32.02 -9.84
N LEU A 47 -11.34 32.65 -10.13
CA LEU A 47 -10.34 32.07 -11.03
C LEU A 47 -9.74 30.78 -10.46
N ILE A 48 -9.31 30.77 -9.20
CA ILE A 48 -8.78 29.55 -8.54
C ILE A 48 -9.83 28.44 -8.55
N GLU A 49 -11.09 28.74 -8.25
CA GLU A 49 -12.16 27.74 -8.24
C GLU A 49 -12.43 27.16 -9.63
N THR A 50 -12.35 27.98 -10.68
CA THR A 50 -12.54 27.52 -12.05
C THR A 50 -11.34 26.66 -12.51
N LEU A 51 -10.11 27.09 -12.23
CA LEU A 51 -8.90 26.29 -12.48
C LEU A 51 -8.98 24.95 -11.75
N PHE A 52 -9.43 24.96 -10.49
CA PHE A 52 -9.54 23.77 -9.67
C PHE A 52 -10.59 22.78 -10.22
N THR A 53 -11.74 23.27 -10.61
CA THR A 53 -12.82 22.44 -11.16
C THR A 53 -12.42 21.86 -12.52
N TYR A 54 -11.79 22.67 -13.37
CA TYR A 54 -11.30 22.20 -14.67
C TYR A 54 -10.16 21.19 -14.51
N GLY A 55 -9.19 21.47 -13.64
CA GLY A 55 -8.13 20.51 -13.35
C GLY A 55 -8.66 19.18 -12.81
N GLY A 56 -9.68 19.22 -11.96
CA GLY A 56 -10.36 18.01 -11.48
C GLY A 56 -11.05 17.24 -12.61
N TYR A 57 -11.74 17.94 -13.51
CA TYR A 57 -12.34 17.33 -14.69
C TYR A 57 -11.31 16.65 -15.60
N LEU A 58 -10.19 17.32 -15.88
CA LEU A 58 -9.11 16.77 -16.71
C LEU A 58 -8.37 15.59 -16.04
N ASN A 59 -8.39 15.54 -14.73
CA ASN A 59 -7.77 14.46 -13.94
C ASN A 59 -8.67 13.23 -13.76
N ASP A 60 -9.87 13.26 -14.38
CA ASP A 60 -10.81 12.14 -14.36
C ASP A 60 -10.31 10.98 -15.20
N GLU A 61 -10.60 9.74 -14.75
CA GLU A 61 -10.18 8.49 -15.39
C GLU A 61 -10.74 8.30 -16.81
N LEU A 62 -11.76 9.05 -17.20
CA LEU A 62 -12.34 9.00 -18.54
C LEU A 62 -11.74 10.03 -19.49
N ILE A 63 -11.17 11.12 -18.96
CA ILE A 63 -10.62 12.24 -19.73
C ILE A 63 -9.13 12.08 -19.98
N LEU A 64 -8.37 11.63 -18.97
CA LEU A 64 -6.94 11.29 -19.06
C LEU A 64 -5.99 12.43 -19.49
N GLU A 65 -6.39 13.70 -19.31
CA GLU A 65 -5.60 14.88 -19.68
C GLU A 65 -4.71 15.34 -18.50
N TYR A 66 -3.93 14.41 -17.94
CA TYR A 66 -3.19 14.61 -16.70
C TYR A 66 -2.12 15.71 -16.77
N GLU A 67 -1.43 15.90 -17.92
CA GLU A 67 -0.47 16.99 -18.12
C GLU A 67 -1.15 18.35 -17.98
N LYS A 68 -2.29 18.51 -18.60
CA LYS A 68 -3.05 19.76 -18.56
C LYS A 68 -3.61 20.02 -17.15
N ALA A 69 -4.12 18.97 -16.49
CA ALA A 69 -4.53 19.05 -15.10
C ALA A 69 -3.38 19.50 -14.18
N ARG A 70 -2.19 18.93 -14.35
CA ARG A 70 -0.97 19.32 -13.62
C ARG A 70 -0.67 20.80 -13.76
N GLU A 71 -0.67 21.34 -15.00
CA GLU A 71 -0.41 22.75 -15.26
C GLU A 71 -1.40 23.69 -14.56
N LEU A 72 -2.68 23.30 -14.51
CA LEU A 72 -3.72 24.06 -13.82
C LEU A 72 -3.50 24.06 -12.31
N PHE A 73 -3.16 22.92 -11.70
CA PHE A 73 -2.89 22.86 -10.26
C PHE A 73 -1.60 23.59 -9.89
N GLU A 74 -0.54 23.53 -10.70
CA GLU A 74 0.66 24.33 -10.51
C GLU A 74 0.34 25.83 -10.58
N ARG A 75 -0.55 26.23 -11.45
CA ARG A 75 -1.00 27.61 -11.54
C ARG A 75 -1.74 28.07 -10.29
N ILE A 76 -2.63 27.23 -9.74
CA ILE A 76 -3.30 27.52 -8.46
C ILE A 76 -2.26 27.70 -7.34
N ILE A 77 -1.24 26.82 -7.26
CA ILE A 77 -0.20 26.88 -6.24
C ILE A 77 0.62 28.18 -6.36
N ARG A 78 0.90 28.64 -7.57
CA ARG A 78 1.56 29.96 -7.77
C ARG A 78 0.70 31.12 -7.27
N MET A 79 -0.62 31.01 -7.39
CA MET A 79 -1.56 32.04 -6.91
C MET A 79 -1.81 31.94 -5.38
N ASP A 80 -1.89 30.72 -4.86
CA ASP A 80 -2.16 30.39 -3.46
C ASP A 80 -1.28 29.21 -3.01
N PRO A 81 -0.04 29.50 -2.51
CA PRO A 81 0.87 28.46 -2.03
C PRO A 81 0.39 27.68 -0.79
N THR A 82 -0.73 28.10 -0.17
CA THR A 82 -1.31 27.43 0.99
C THR A 82 -2.49 26.54 0.63
N ASN A 83 -2.77 26.37 -0.65
CA ASN A 83 -3.89 25.56 -1.14
C ASN A 83 -3.55 24.06 -1.11
N TYR A 84 -3.77 23.40 0.04
CA TYR A 84 -3.49 21.96 0.21
C TYR A 84 -4.25 21.08 -0.80
N ARG A 85 -5.44 21.51 -1.23
CA ARG A 85 -6.23 20.75 -2.22
C ARG A 85 -5.58 20.76 -3.60
N ALA A 86 -4.94 21.87 -3.97
CA ALA A 86 -4.19 21.95 -5.23
C ALA A 86 -2.96 21.03 -5.19
N TYR A 87 -2.22 20.98 -4.09
CA TYR A 87 -1.13 20.02 -3.92
C TYR A 87 -1.60 18.58 -3.97
N TYR A 88 -2.71 18.26 -3.30
CA TYR A 88 -3.29 16.93 -3.35
C TYR A 88 -3.64 16.49 -4.78
N ASN A 89 -4.33 17.34 -5.53
CA ASN A 89 -4.73 17.01 -6.91
C ASN A 89 -3.53 17.03 -7.88
N LEU A 90 -2.53 17.88 -7.63
CA LEU A 90 -1.25 17.82 -8.33
C LEU A 90 -0.53 16.49 -8.07
N GLY A 91 -0.61 15.97 -6.84
CA GLY A 91 -0.14 14.64 -6.49
C GLY A 91 -0.83 13.54 -7.30
N ILE A 92 -2.16 13.60 -7.45
CA ILE A 92 -2.91 12.66 -8.28
C ILE A 92 -2.48 12.75 -9.75
N ALA A 93 -2.38 13.95 -10.31
CA ALA A 93 -1.93 14.12 -11.70
C ALA A 93 -0.52 13.54 -11.92
N ASN A 94 0.42 13.80 -10.99
CA ASN A 94 1.76 13.23 -11.07
C ASN A 94 1.78 11.70 -10.91
N PHE A 95 0.94 11.14 -10.04
CA PHE A 95 0.80 9.69 -9.89
C PHE A 95 0.32 9.04 -11.19
N ASN A 96 -0.73 9.58 -11.80
CA ASN A 96 -1.26 9.10 -13.09
C ASN A 96 -0.25 9.25 -14.24
N LEU A 97 0.64 10.24 -14.16
CA LEU A 97 1.76 10.42 -15.09
C LEU A 97 2.99 9.56 -14.73
N THR A 98 2.88 8.66 -13.77
CA THR A 98 3.98 7.80 -13.27
C THR A 98 5.15 8.57 -12.64
N ASN A 99 4.96 9.84 -12.31
CA ASN A 99 5.94 10.68 -11.59
C ASN A 99 5.82 10.46 -10.08
N ILE A 100 6.11 9.25 -9.61
CA ILE A 100 5.80 8.78 -8.25
C ILE A 100 6.42 9.65 -7.16
N GLU A 101 7.71 10.01 -7.29
CA GLU A 101 8.38 10.85 -6.29
C GLU A 101 7.74 12.24 -6.18
N LYS A 102 7.38 12.85 -7.31
CA LYS A 102 6.68 14.14 -7.30
C LYS A 102 5.27 14.02 -6.69
N ALA A 103 4.60 12.89 -6.88
CA ALA A 103 3.31 12.65 -6.26
C ALA A 103 3.45 12.59 -4.73
N LYS A 104 4.43 11.85 -4.20
CA LYS A 104 4.74 11.79 -2.76
C LYS A 104 5.04 13.19 -2.20
N GLU A 105 5.95 13.95 -2.84
CA GLU A 105 6.27 15.32 -2.44
C GLU A 105 5.04 16.22 -2.34
N CYS A 106 4.14 16.14 -3.33
CA CYS A 106 2.91 16.91 -3.35
C CYS A 106 1.97 16.54 -2.19
N TYR A 107 1.79 15.24 -1.90
CA TYR A 107 0.98 14.78 -0.77
C TYR A 107 1.60 15.20 0.57
N GLU A 108 2.92 15.13 0.72
CA GLU A 108 3.61 15.58 1.93
C GLU A 108 3.45 17.09 2.17
N VAL A 109 3.53 17.91 1.11
CA VAL A 109 3.25 19.35 1.23
C VAL A 109 1.80 19.58 1.63
N ALA A 110 0.84 18.85 1.03
CA ALA A 110 -0.56 18.95 1.41
C ALA A 110 -0.78 18.60 2.90
N ILE A 111 -0.11 17.56 3.41
CA ILE A 111 -0.15 17.17 4.84
C ILE A 111 0.48 18.26 5.73
N LYS A 112 1.60 18.87 5.32
CA LYS A 112 2.21 19.97 6.07
C LYS A 112 1.27 21.17 6.23
N ILE A 113 0.47 21.48 5.21
CA ILE A 113 -0.52 22.57 5.22
C ILE A 113 -1.78 22.15 5.99
N LYS A 114 -2.26 20.93 5.79
CA LYS A 114 -3.48 20.36 6.36
C LYS A 114 -3.19 18.96 6.95
N PRO A 115 -2.73 18.87 8.22
CA PRO A 115 -2.29 17.62 8.83
C PRO A 115 -3.37 16.55 8.99
N ASP A 116 -4.64 16.95 9.03
CA ASP A 116 -5.80 16.05 9.14
C ASP A 116 -6.43 15.70 7.76
N TYR A 117 -5.66 15.81 6.66
CA TYR A 117 -6.16 15.47 5.34
C TYR A 117 -5.90 14.00 5.00
N LYS A 118 -6.77 13.11 5.49
CA LYS A 118 -6.69 11.64 5.39
C LYS A 118 -6.40 11.09 4.00
N HIS A 119 -6.87 11.76 2.94
CA HIS A 119 -6.68 11.31 1.55
C HIS A 119 -5.21 11.28 1.13
N CYS A 120 -4.39 12.19 1.63
CA CYS A 120 -2.96 12.17 1.33
C CYS A 120 -2.27 10.96 1.95
N PHE A 121 -2.57 10.62 3.21
CA PHE A 121 -2.04 9.41 3.84
C PHE A 121 -2.45 8.16 3.08
N TYR A 122 -3.72 8.08 2.68
CA TYR A 122 -4.22 6.95 1.89
C TYR A 122 -3.48 6.81 0.56
N ASN A 123 -3.30 7.91 -0.20
CA ASN A 123 -2.62 7.86 -1.50
C ASN A 123 -1.11 7.55 -1.38
N ILE A 124 -0.43 8.01 -0.33
CA ILE A 124 0.94 7.59 -0.04
C ILE A 124 0.98 6.09 0.28
N GLY A 125 0.01 5.59 1.04
CA GLY A 125 -0.15 4.17 1.31
C GLY A 125 -0.31 3.34 0.04
N LEU A 126 -1.14 3.79 -0.92
CA LEU A 126 -1.29 3.14 -2.23
C LEU A 126 0.04 3.07 -3.00
N ILE A 127 0.82 4.15 -2.98
CA ILE A 127 2.14 4.15 -3.63
C ILE A 127 3.04 3.07 -3.03
N TYR A 128 3.14 2.99 -1.70
CA TYR A 128 3.94 1.95 -1.04
C TYR A 128 3.42 0.54 -1.30
N GLU A 129 2.10 0.37 -1.44
CA GLU A 129 1.50 -0.92 -1.81
C GLU A 129 1.91 -1.34 -3.23
N GLU A 130 1.89 -0.42 -4.20
CA GLU A 130 2.36 -0.66 -5.57
C GLU A 130 3.87 -0.95 -5.65
N GLU A 131 4.67 -0.32 -4.79
CA GLU A 131 6.10 -0.60 -4.63
C GLU A 131 6.36 -1.96 -3.95
N GLY A 132 5.32 -2.65 -3.45
CA GLY A 132 5.42 -3.91 -2.70
C GLY A 132 5.88 -3.74 -1.25
N ASN A 133 6.01 -2.51 -0.77
CA ASN A 133 6.37 -2.20 0.61
C ASN A 133 5.13 -2.22 1.52
N LEU A 134 4.59 -3.41 1.75
CA LEU A 134 3.33 -3.60 2.47
C LEU A 134 3.36 -3.08 3.90
N GLN A 135 4.53 -3.05 4.55
CA GLN A 135 4.64 -2.56 5.93
C GLN A 135 4.47 -1.04 6.00
N GLU A 136 5.10 -0.30 5.08
CA GLU A 136 4.92 1.15 5.00
C GLU A 136 3.51 1.52 4.52
N ALA A 137 2.96 0.77 3.55
CA ALA A 137 1.58 0.96 3.13
C ALA A 137 0.62 0.84 4.32
N LEU A 138 0.78 -0.19 5.15
CA LEU A 138 -0.01 -0.40 6.36
C LEU A 138 0.10 0.79 7.34
N ASN A 139 1.32 1.27 7.58
CA ASN A 139 1.58 2.44 8.43
C ASN A 139 0.83 3.70 7.94
N TYR A 140 0.83 3.94 6.64
CA TYR A 140 0.14 5.10 6.06
C TYR A 140 -1.39 4.94 6.06
N TYR A 141 -1.92 3.74 5.86
CA TYR A 141 -3.36 3.50 6.02
C TYR A 141 -3.82 3.67 7.47
N GLU A 142 -2.99 3.28 8.44
CA GLU A 142 -3.26 3.51 9.86
C GLU A 142 -3.29 5.01 10.20
N LYS A 143 -2.35 5.82 9.68
CA LYS A 143 -2.40 7.28 9.81
C LYS A 143 -3.68 7.88 9.21
N ALA A 144 -4.15 7.39 8.07
CA ALA A 144 -5.41 7.83 7.50
C ALA A 144 -6.61 7.49 8.41
N LEU A 145 -6.57 6.33 9.10
CA LEU A 145 -7.60 5.89 10.04
C LEU A 145 -7.49 6.57 11.41
N GLU A 146 -6.32 7.04 11.82
CA GLU A 146 -6.16 7.92 13.00
C GLU A 146 -6.89 9.25 12.79
N VAL A 147 -6.85 9.79 11.55
CA VAL A 147 -7.59 11.01 11.19
C VAL A 147 -9.10 10.73 11.09
N ASP A 148 -9.49 9.65 10.44
CA ASP A 148 -10.89 9.24 10.30
C ASP A 148 -11.04 7.73 10.45
N PRO A 149 -11.42 7.23 11.64
CA PRO A 149 -11.59 5.79 11.88
C PRO A 149 -12.65 5.11 11.01
N LYS A 150 -13.52 5.88 10.35
CA LYS A 150 -14.56 5.37 9.46
C LYS A 150 -14.22 5.52 7.97
N PHE A 151 -13.00 5.88 7.63
CA PHE A 151 -12.58 6.05 6.24
C PHE A 151 -12.51 4.69 5.51
N PRO A 152 -13.50 4.36 4.64
CA PRO A 152 -13.66 2.99 4.15
C PRO A 152 -12.50 2.53 3.27
N TYR A 153 -11.89 3.43 2.51
CA TYR A 153 -10.78 3.11 1.60
C TYR A 153 -9.56 2.60 2.38
N ALA A 154 -9.11 3.35 3.37
CA ALA A 154 -7.96 2.95 4.19
C ALA A 154 -8.27 1.72 5.06
N PHE A 155 -9.51 1.59 5.57
CA PHE A 155 -9.94 0.42 6.32
C PHE A 155 -9.86 -0.86 5.48
N ASN A 156 -10.42 -0.84 4.27
CA ASN A 156 -10.42 -1.99 3.36
C ASN A 156 -9.00 -2.35 2.92
N ALA A 157 -8.19 -1.37 2.54
CA ALA A 157 -6.80 -1.55 2.14
C ALA A 157 -5.99 -2.19 3.28
N ARG A 158 -6.09 -1.67 4.51
CA ARG A 158 -5.45 -2.26 5.69
C ARG A 158 -5.84 -3.72 5.91
N VAL A 159 -7.14 -4.03 5.85
CA VAL A 159 -7.63 -5.41 6.03
C VAL A 159 -7.04 -6.33 4.96
N GLN A 160 -6.97 -5.88 3.71
CA GLN A 160 -6.41 -6.67 2.62
C GLN A 160 -4.93 -6.94 2.81
N ILE A 161 -4.14 -5.92 3.20
CA ILE A 161 -2.71 -6.08 3.46
C ILE A 161 -2.47 -7.06 4.62
N LEU A 162 -3.21 -6.94 5.73
CA LEU A 162 -3.07 -7.86 6.86
C LEU A 162 -3.33 -9.30 6.46
N LYS A 163 -4.37 -9.57 5.65
CA LYS A 163 -4.64 -10.90 5.09
C LYS A 163 -3.49 -11.41 4.22
N ASN A 164 -2.94 -10.55 3.37
CA ASN A 164 -1.82 -10.91 2.50
C ASN A 164 -0.56 -11.23 3.32
N LEU A 165 -0.25 -10.44 4.34
CA LEU A 165 0.89 -10.69 5.25
C LEU A 165 0.74 -12.00 6.02
N ASP A 166 -0.47 -12.32 6.51
CA ASP A 166 -0.74 -13.59 7.20
C ASP A 166 -0.61 -14.79 6.24
N ALA A 167 -1.09 -14.65 5.01
CA ALA A 167 -0.94 -15.68 3.99
C ALA A 167 0.55 -15.92 3.63
N LEU A 168 1.34 -14.85 3.49
CA LEU A 168 2.77 -14.93 3.24
C LEU A 168 3.52 -15.61 4.40
N LYS A 169 3.22 -15.25 5.65
CA LYS A 169 3.80 -15.90 6.84
C LYS A 169 3.49 -17.40 6.90
N LYS A 170 2.24 -17.78 6.60
CA LYS A 170 1.83 -19.19 6.54
C LYS A 170 2.58 -19.94 5.43
N SER A 171 2.67 -19.35 4.24
CA SER A 171 3.38 -19.94 3.11
C SER A 171 4.87 -20.12 3.41
N GLN A 172 5.51 -19.13 4.03
CA GLN A 172 6.92 -19.21 4.44
C GLN A 172 7.11 -20.32 5.47
N LYS A 173 6.26 -20.40 6.49
CA LYS A 173 6.34 -21.47 7.51
C LYS A 173 6.22 -22.85 6.89
N ILE A 174 5.30 -23.05 5.92
CA ILE A 174 5.14 -24.32 5.20
C ILE A 174 6.41 -24.65 4.39
N SER A 175 6.98 -23.66 3.70
CA SER A 175 8.21 -23.83 2.92
C SER A 175 9.39 -24.23 3.79
N ASP A 176 9.60 -23.53 4.91
CA ASP A 176 10.67 -23.81 5.86
C ASP A 176 10.53 -25.22 6.48
N GLN A 177 9.29 -25.63 6.77
CA GLN A 177 9.01 -26.96 7.29
C GLN A 177 9.29 -28.05 6.25
N GLN A 178 8.91 -27.82 4.98
CA GLN A 178 9.23 -28.75 3.89
C GLN A 178 10.74 -28.91 3.70
N GLU A 179 11.49 -27.81 3.73
CA GLU A 179 12.96 -27.86 3.64
C GLU A 179 13.58 -28.68 4.79
N LYS A 180 13.12 -28.48 6.02
CA LYS A 180 13.56 -29.25 7.19
C LYS A 180 13.27 -30.74 7.04
N ILE A 181 12.09 -31.10 6.55
CA ILE A 181 11.69 -32.49 6.27
C ILE A 181 12.58 -33.12 5.18
N GLU A 182 12.87 -32.42 4.11
CA GLU A 182 13.76 -32.95 3.05
C GLU A 182 15.20 -33.14 3.55
N LYS A 183 15.71 -32.25 4.39
CA LYS A 183 17.00 -32.41 5.07
C LYS A 183 17.00 -33.65 5.97
N LEU A 184 15.93 -33.87 6.74
CA LEU A 184 15.80 -35.04 7.60
C LEU A 184 15.79 -36.34 6.77
N LYS A 185 15.05 -36.39 5.66
CA LYS A 185 15.03 -37.55 4.77
C LYS A 185 16.41 -37.87 4.21
N SER A 186 17.10 -36.86 3.70
CA SER A 186 18.46 -37.03 3.17
C SER A 186 19.42 -37.56 4.25
N LEU A 187 19.28 -37.08 5.48
CA LEU A 187 20.07 -37.55 6.60
C LEU A 187 19.80 -39.02 6.98
N LEU A 188 18.52 -39.41 7.00
CA LEU A 188 18.05 -40.78 7.24
C LEU A 188 18.57 -41.77 6.17
N GLU A 189 18.59 -41.37 4.91
CA GLU A 189 19.06 -42.22 3.80
C GLU A 189 20.54 -42.52 3.85
N VAL A 190 21.37 -41.52 4.16
CA VAL A 190 22.84 -41.67 4.11
C VAL A 190 23.46 -42.16 5.42
N SER A 191 22.84 -41.89 6.58
CA SER A 191 23.41 -42.16 7.89
C SER A 191 23.05 -43.57 8.40
N LYS A 192 23.94 -44.18 9.18
CA LYS A 192 23.65 -45.39 9.97
C LYS A 192 23.22 -45.05 11.39
N ARG A 193 23.65 -43.90 11.89
CA ARG A 193 23.27 -43.34 13.20
C ARG A 193 23.18 -41.81 13.09
N ILE A 194 22.26 -41.23 13.82
CA ILE A 194 22.00 -39.77 13.80
C ILE A 194 21.98 -39.24 15.22
N LYS A 195 22.55 -38.05 15.44
CA LYS A 195 22.42 -37.36 16.73
C LYS A 195 20.95 -36.94 16.93
N ILE A 196 20.44 -37.21 18.12
CA ILE A 196 19.06 -36.87 18.52
C ILE A 196 18.82 -35.35 18.44
N GLU A 197 19.82 -34.54 18.83
CA GLU A 197 19.78 -33.08 18.69
C GLU A 197 19.55 -32.60 17.25
N MET A 198 20.14 -33.29 16.26
CA MET A 198 19.90 -32.96 14.84
C MET A 198 18.46 -33.25 14.42
N ILE A 199 17.91 -34.36 14.88
CA ILE A 199 16.50 -34.71 14.63
C ILE A 199 15.59 -33.67 15.26
N GLN A 200 15.87 -33.27 16.50
CA GLN A 200 15.12 -32.26 17.22
C GLN A 200 15.08 -30.92 16.47
N SER A 201 16.26 -30.46 16.03
CA SER A 201 16.41 -29.19 15.28
C SER A 201 15.65 -29.21 13.95
N LEU A 202 15.64 -30.35 13.24
CA LEU A 202 14.97 -30.50 11.96
C LEU A 202 13.45 -30.65 12.09
N LEU A 203 12.97 -31.31 13.18
CA LEU A 203 11.54 -31.44 13.45
C LEU A 203 10.94 -30.20 14.12
N ASP A 204 11.80 -29.35 14.73
CA ASP A 204 11.38 -28.13 15.45
C ASP A 204 10.39 -28.42 16.59
N VAL A 205 10.67 -29.46 17.37
CA VAL A 205 9.82 -29.93 18.46
C VAL A 205 10.51 -29.79 19.81
N ASN A 206 9.74 -29.70 20.89
CA ASN A 206 10.28 -29.74 22.23
C ASN A 206 10.78 -31.14 22.60
N SER A 207 11.53 -31.24 23.71
CA SER A 207 12.15 -32.50 24.14
C SER A 207 11.14 -33.61 24.45
N ASP A 208 9.99 -33.29 25.03
CA ASP A 208 8.95 -34.27 25.36
C ASP A 208 8.35 -34.88 24.09
N ARG A 209 8.00 -34.04 23.13
CA ARG A 209 7.45 -34.47 21.84
C ARG A 209 8.49 -35.24 21.01
N LEU A 210 9.76 -34.82 21.07
CA LEU A 210 10.84 -35.56 20.45
C LEU A 210 10.95 -36.99 21.01
N LEU A 211 10.90 -37.13 22.34
CA LEU A 211 10.97 -38.44 22.99
C LEU A 211 9.83 -39.36 22.56
N GLU A 212 8.61 -38.85 22.49
CA GLU A 212 7.47 -39.60 21.97
C GLU A 212 7.71 -40.12 20.54
N ILE A 213 8.18 -39.24 19.65
CA ILE A 213 8.49 -39.57 18.26
C ILE A 213 9.59 -40.64 18.17
N LEU A 214 10.65 -40.50 18.94
CA LEU A 214 11.76 -41.46 18.95
C LEU A 214 11.32 -42.82 19.49
N ILE A 215 10.52 -42.87 20.55
CA ILE A 215 9.96 -44.13 21.06
C ILE A 215 9.06 -44.81 20.03
N GLU A 216 8.24 -44.03 19.34
CA GLU A 216 7.38 -44.57 18.25
C GLU A 216 8.27 -45.12 17.11
N TRP A 217 9.29 -44.39 16.69
CA TRP A 217 10.19 -44.83 15.63
C TRP A 217 10.96 -46.11 16.02
N CYS A 218 11.45 -46.20 17.27
CA CYS A 218 12.11 -47.40 17.76
C CYS A 218 11.16 -48.62 17.69
N LYS A 219 9.90 -48.47 18.11
CA LYS A 219 8.91 -49.57 18.08
C LYS A 219 8.50 -49.94 16.64
N LYS A 220 8.27 -48.95 15.79
CA LYS A 220 7.66 -49.15 14.46
C LYS A 220 8.67 -49.53 13.37
N TYR A 221 9.91 -49.02 13.50
CA TYR A 221 10.97 -49.16 12.51
C TYR A 221 12.21 -49.91 13.00
N HIS A 222 12.12 -50.48 14.20
CA HIS A 222 13.22 -51.26 14.81
C HIS A 222 14.51 -50.48 14.90
N PHE A 223 14.43 -49.21 15.32
CA PHE A 223 15.58 -48.37 15.61
C PHE A 223 15.99 -48.55 17.07
N GLU A 224 17.22 -48.21 17.41
CA GLU A 224 17.77 -48.31 18.77
C GLU A 224 18.33 -46.98 19.25
N LEU A 225 18.00 -46.62 20.48
CA LEU A 225 18.58 -45.46 21.15
C LEU A 225 19.87 -45.89 21.83
N ASP A 226 20.96 -45.13 21.57
CA ASP A 226 22.28 -45.33 22.15
C ASP A 226 22.83 -43.98 22.61
N GLY A 227 22.59 -43.62 23.87
CA GLY A 227 22.90 -42.31 24.41
C GLY A 227 22.24 -41.19 23.61
N ASP A 228 23.05 -40.28 23.09
CA ASP A 228 22.60 -39.13 22.28
C ASP A 228 22.35 -39.46 20.80
N PHE A 229 22.33 -40.73 20.46
CA PHE A 229 22.20 -41.18 19.08
C PHE A 229 21.03 -42.13 18.87
N LEU A 230 20.46 -42.04 17.66
CA LEU A 230 19.49 -42.98 17.11
C LEU A 230 20.23 -43.85 16.07
N ASN A 231 20.32 -45.14 16.32
CA ASN A 231 20.84 -46.15 15.37
C ASN A 231 19.69 -46.57 14.43
N LEU A 232 19.96 -46.51 13.15
CA LEU A 232 18.94 -46.71 12.12
C LEU A 232 18.97 -48.11 11.54
N ASN A 233 17.82 -48.74 11.41
CA ASN A 233 17.67 -49.95 10.62
C ASN A 233 17.32 -49.55 9.17
N LYS A 234 18.29 -49.79 8.25
CA LYS A 234 18.20 -49.35 6.86
C LYS A 234 17.02 -49.94 6.11
N ASP A 235 16.55 -51.11 6.45
CA ASP A 235 15.43 -51.79 5.78
C ASP A 235 14.12 -51.06 5.99
N PHE A 236 14.02 -50.27 7.05
CA PHE A 236 12.82 -49.52 7.41
C PHE A 236 12.84 -48.03 7.01
N ILE A 237 13.98 -47.52 6.55
CA ILE A 237 14.09 -46.09 6.13
C ILE A 237 13.07 -45.70 5.06
N PRO A 238 12.84 -46.47 3.96
CA PRO A 238 11.87 -46.09 2.96
C PRO A 238 10.44 -45.97 3.50
N LYS A 239 10.09 -46.80 4.50
CA LYS A 239 8.79 -46.78 5.18
C LYS A 239 8.68 -45.53 6.08
N LEU A 240 9.71 -45.23 6.87
CA LEU A 240 9.76 -44.03 7.69
C LEU A 240 9.63 -42.76 6.85
N ILE A 241 10.38 -42.64 5.75
CA ILE A 241 10.33 -41.49 4.84
C ILE A 241 8.93 -41.28 4.29
N LYS A 242 8.19 -42.35 3.96
CA LYS A 242 6.80 -42.26 3.52
C LYS A 242 5.90 -41.75 4.64
N ASP A 243 6.10 -42.23 5.86
CA ASP A 243 5.26 -41.86 7.00
C ASP A 243 5.55 -40.43 7.51
N ILE A 244 6.79 -39.96 7.42
CA ILE A 244 7.18 -38.57 7.78
C ILE A 244 6.40 -37.53 6.94
N LYS A 245 6.03 -37.81 5.70
CA LYS A 245 5.18 -36.92 4.87
C LYS A 245 3.79 -36.68 5.48
N ASN A 246 3.33 -37.58 6.33
CA ASN A 246 2.00 -37.55 6.95
C ASN A 246 2.07 -37.16 8.46
N LEU A 247 3.27 -36.87 8.99
CA LEU A 247 3.38 -36.34 10.34
C LEU A 247 2.86 -34.88 10.35
N GLU A 248 1.76 -34.68 11.02
CA GLU A 248 1.32 -33.36 11.47
C GLU A 248 2.26 -32.92 12.60
N ILE A 249 3.32 -32.20 12.21
CA ILE A 249 4.30 -31.63 13.14
C ILE A 249 3.98 -30.17 13.38
#